data_2e5574883e961446279545c1cf6a5822
#
_entry.id   2e5574883e961446279545c1cf6a5822
#
_cell.length_a   1.000
_cell.length_b   1.000
_cell.length_c   1.000
_cell.angle_alpha   90.00
_cell.angle_beta   90.00
_cell.angle_gamma   90.00
#
_symmetry.space_group_name_H-M   'P 1'
#
loop_
_entity.id
_entity.type
_entity.pdbx_description
1 polymer ?
#
loop_
_entity_poly.entity_id
_entity_poly.type
_entity_poly.pdbx_seq_one_letter_code
_entity_poly.pdbx_strand_id
1 'polypeptide(L)'
;MDYSQQADFFFQVVFVATAMSIVSGAVAGRMKLIPFFLFAIVLTGVIYPIQGYWNWGGGFLSSMGYSDYAGSGTVHLCGAAAALAVVLVLGPRNGKYAEDGTSLPMPGSNIPMAALGVWILWLGWFGFNGGSELIVSTEANAIAVSQVFLNTNMAASGGVV
;
A
#
# COMPACT_ATOMS: atom_id res chain seq x y z
N MET A 1 7.85 25.25 4.77
CA MET A 1 7.95 23.94 4.10
C MET A 1 9.25 23.94 3.34
N ASP A 2 10.06 22.93 3.51
CA ASP A 2 11.40 22.83 2.92
C ASP A 2 11.42 22.18 1.53
N TYR A 3 10.24 21.90 0.97
CA TYR A 3 10.02 21.31 -0.36
C TYR A 3 8.82 21.95 -1.07
N SER A 4 8.74 21.79 -2.40
CA SER A 4 7.67 22.40 -3.20
C SER A 4 6.33 21.67 -2.99
N GLN A 5 5.23 22.40 -3.00
CA GLN A 5 3.88 21.83 -2.93
C GLN A 5 3.61 20.83 -4.06
N GLN A 6 4.17 21.05 -5.25
CA GLN A 6 4.03 20.14 -6.39
C GLN A 6 4.76 18.82 -6.15
N ALA A 7 5.94 18.84 -5.53
CA ALA A 7 6.66 17.62 -5.18
C ALA A 7 5.92 16.84 -4.09
N ASP A 8 5.39 17.53 -3.08
CA ASP A 8 4.56 16.91 -2.05
C ASP A 8 3.30 16.30 -2.63
N PHE A 9 2.58 17.03 -3.47
CA PHE A 9 1.38 16.51 -4.12
C PHE A 9 1.67 15.24 -4.93
N PHE A 10 2.73 15.24 -5.75
CA PHE A 10 3.13 14.06 -6.51
C PHE A 10 3.48 12.88 -5.59
N PHE A 11 4.22 13.15 -4.53
CA PHE A 11 4.58 12.15 -3.51
C PHE A 11 3.33 11.55 -2.86
N GLN A 12 2.36 12.37 -2.47
CA GLN A 12 1.11 11.89 -1.88
C GLN A 12 0.24 11.11 -2.88
N VAL A 13 0.20 11.50 -4.15
CA VAL A 13 -0.58 10.79 -5.19
C VAL A 13 -0.12 9.34 -5.35
N VAL A 14 1.19 9.07 -5.28
CA VAL A 14 1.68 7.68 -5.41
C VAL A 14 1.31 6.82 -4.19
N PHE A 15 1.15 7.40 -3.01
CA PHE A 15 0.62 6.69 -1.83
C PHE A 15 -0.87 6.36 -1.99
N VAL A 16 -1.66 7.28 -2.53
CA VAL A 16 -3.07 7.03 -2.88
C VAL A 16 -3.17 5.87 -3.88
N ALA A 17 -2.35 5.90 -4.92
CA ALA A 17 -2.27 4.82 -5.91
C ALA A 17 -1.85 3.48 -5.27
N THR A 18 -0.93 3.50 -4.30
CA THR A 18 -0.50 2.32 -3.56
C THR A 18 -1.65 1.68 -2.78
N ALA A 19 -2.44 2.47 -2.06
CA ALA A 19 -3.60 1.95 -1.32
C ALA A 19 -4.57 1.22 -2.27
N MET A 20 -4.86 1.78 -3.45
CA MET A 20 -5.70 1.12 -4.45
C MET A 20 -5.03 -0.11 -5.07
N SER A 21 -3.71 -0.08 -5.27
CA SER A 21 -2.95 -1.23 -5.78
C SER A 21 -3.05 -2.44 -4.85
N ILE A 22 -3.05 -2.25 -3.53
CA ILE A 22 -3.26 -3.32 -2.55
C ILE A 22 -4.62 -4.00 -2.79
N VAL A 23 -5.68 -3.23 -3.02
CA VAL A 23 -7.02 -3.77 -3.34
C VAL A 23 -6.99 -4.63 -4.61
N SER A 24 -6.24 -4.23 -5.63
CA SER A 24 -6.20 -4.91 -6.92
C SER A 24 -5.84 -6.39 -6.81
N GLY A 25 -4.86 -6.73 -5.98
CA GLY A 25 -4.45 -8.12 -5.74
C GLY A 25 -5.53 -8.96 -5.06
N ALA A 26 -6.28 -8.36 -4.14
CA ALA A 26 -7.36 -9.05 -3.43
C ALA A 26 -8.55 -9.36 -4.32
N VAL A 27 -8.88 -8.47 -5.27
CA VAL A 27 -10.08 -8.61 -6.12
C VAL A 27 -9.81 -9.27 -7.48
N ALA A 28 -8.56 -9.50 -7.83
CA ALA A 28 -8.17 -10.19 -9.04
C ALA A 28 -8.85 -11.57 -9.15
N GLY A 29 -9.42 -11.87 -10.30
CA GLY A 29 -10.15 -13.13 -10.57
C GLY A 29 -11.56 -13.20 -9.96
N ARG A 30 -12.07 -12.11 -9.35
CA ARG A 30 -13.43 -12.05 -8.79
C ARG A 30 -14.20 -10.77 -9.11
N MET A 31 -13.54 -9.69 -9.47
CA MET A 31 -14.16 -8.41 -9.80
C MET A 31 -14.03 -8.10 -11.29
N LYS A 32 -15.08 -7.55 -11.88
CA LYS A 32 -15.05 -7.07 -13.27
C LYS A 32 -14.28 -5.73 -13.34
N LEU A 33 -13.66 -5.44 -14.48
CA LEU A 33 -12.79 -4.29 -14.66
C LEU A 33 -13.48 -2.94 -14.46
N ILE A 34 -14.67 -2.75 -15.01
CA ILE A 34 -15.40 -1.47 -14.90
C ILE A 34 -15.79 -1.17 -13.45
N PRO A 35 -16.43 -2.09 -12.68
CA PRO A 35 -16.63 -1.90 -11.25
C PRO A 35 -15.34 -1.63 -10.47
N PHE A 36 -14.22 -2.25 -10.84
CA PHE A 36 -12.92 -1.97 -10.23
C PHE A 36 -12.51 -0.51 -10.41
N PHE A 37 -12.62 0.05 -11.62
CA PHE A 37 -12.29 1.46 -11.86
C PHE A 37 -13.25 2.42 -11.15
N LEU A 38 -14.54 2.10 -11.09
CA LEU A 38 -15.49 2.91 -10.31
C LEU A 38 -15.15 2.91 -8.82
N PHE A 39 -14.81 1.73 -8.28
CA PHE A 39 -14.34 1.64 -6.90
C PHE A 39 -13.02 2.40 -6.69
N ALA A 40 -12.08 2.33 -7.65
CA ALA A 40 -10.83 3.07 -7.59
C ALA A 40 -11.06 4.58 -7.50
N ILE A 41 -11.97 5.14 -8.30
CA ILE A 41 -12.33 6.57 -8.26
C ILE A 41 -12.83 6.96 -6.86
N VAL A 42 -13.71 6.16 -6.26
CA VAL A 42 -14.26 6.44 -4.93
C VAL A 42 -13.19 6.30 -3.85
N LEU A 43 -12.39 5.22 -3.90
CA LEU A 43 -11.34 5.01 -2.91
C LEU A 43 -10.29 6.10 -2.97
N THR A 44 -9.78 6.42 -4.16
CA THR A 44 -8.68 7.37 -4.32
C THR A 44 -9.11 8.83 -4.24
N GLY A 45 -10.30 9.16 -4.70
CA GLY A 45 -10.81 10.53 -4.73
C GLY A 45 -11.56 10.97 -3.48
N VAL A 46 -12.06 10.04 -2.67
CA VAL A 46 -12.91 10.37 -1.52
C VAL A 46 -12.40 9.69 -0.23
N ILE A 47 -12.37 8.37 -0.20
CA ILE A 47 -12.11 7.62 1.04
C ILE A 47 -10.68 7.88 1.54
N TYR A 48 -9.70 7.70 0.66
CA TYR A 48 -8.29 7.86 1.03
C TYR A 48 -7.96 9.28 1.49
N PRO A 49 -8.34 10.37 0.79
CA PRO A 49 -8.07 11.72 1.25
C PRO A 49 -8.67 12.02 2.63
N ILE A 50 -9.88 11.56 2.90
CA ILE A 50 -10.54 11.77 4.19
C ILE A 50 -9.79 11.05 5.31
N GLN A 51 -9.48 9.77 5.13
CA GLN A 51 -8.77 9.01 6.16
C GLN A 51 -7.30 9.43 6.31
N GLY A 52 -6.64 9.81 5.21
CA GLY A 52 -5.29 10.36 5.23
C GLY A 52 -5.19 11.66 6.02
N TYR A 53 -6.20 12.51 5.91
CA TYR A 53 -6.32 13.71 6.72
C TYR A 53 -6.34 13.42 8.23
N TRP A 54 -6.91 12.31 8.67
CA TRP A 54 -6.99 11.97 10.10
C TRP A 54 -5.62 11.91 10.78
N ASN A 55 -4.58 11.51 10.05
CA ASN A 55 -3.21 11.46 10.56
C ASN A 55 -2.33 12.56 9.91
N TRP A 56 -1.98 12.40 8.65
CA TRP A 56 -1.00 13.27 7.97
C TRP A 56 -1.52 14.68 7.69
N GLY A 57 -2.82 14.88 7.61
CA GLY A 57 -3.45 16.19 7.48
C GLY A 57 -3.68 16.94 8.79
N GLY A 58 -3.21 16.44 9.92
CA GLY A 58 -3.39 17.08 11.22
C GLY A 58 -4.77 16.85 11.85
N GLY A 59 -5.48 15.80 11.44
CA GLY A 59 -6.79 15.44 11.97
C GLY A 59 -6.73 14.79 13.37
N PHE A 60 -7.80 14.10 13.76
CA PHE A 60 -7.97 13.62 15.13
C PHE A 60 -6.94 12.58 15.55
N LEU A 61 -6.49 11.70 14.65
CA LEU A 61 -5.44 10.71 14.97
C LEU A 61 -4.11 11.38 15.31
N SER A 62 -3.73 12.40 14.52
CA SER A 62 -2.56 13.21 14.82
C SER A 62 -2.67 13.90 16.19
N SER A 63 -3.85 14.47 16.50
CA SER A 63 -4.12 15.11 17.80
C SER A 63 -4.07 14.13 18.96
N MET A 64 -4.35 12.85 18.73
CA MET A 64 -4.22 11.77 19.73
C MET A 64 -2.78 11.23 19.88
N GLY A 65 -1.84 11.75 19.09
CA GLY A 65 -0.43 11.33 19.13
C GLY A 65 -0.12 10.10 18.25
N TYR A 66 -1.02 9.68 17.36
CA TYR A 66 -0.72 8.64 16.41
C TYR A 66 0.32 9.13 15.39
N SER A 67 1.37 8.34 15.21
CA SER A 67 2.45 8.62 14.27
C SER A 67 2.59 7.47 13.28
N ASP A 68 2.55 7.79 12.00
CA ASP A 68 2.77 6.85 10.91
C ASP A 68 3.85 7.42 9.98
N TYR A 69 5.02 6.79 9.98
CA TYR A 69 6.20 7.32 9.28
C TYR A 69 6.05 7.23 7.76
N ALA A 70 5.77 6.04 7.24
CA ALA A 70 5.74 5.77 5.80
C ALA A 70 4.40 5.25 5.29
N GLY A 71 3.37 5.12 6.13
CA GLY A 71 2.04 4.73 5.69
C GLY A 71 1.62 3.30 6.02
N SER A 72 2.18 2.67 7.05
CA SER A 72 1.71 1.34 7.49
C SER A 72 0.21 1.35 7.81
N GLY A 73 -0.27 2.37 8.50
CA GLY A 73 -1.70 2.59 8.77
C GLY A 73 -2.38 3.38 7.66
N THR A 74 -1.86 4.55 7.36
CA THR A 74 -2.50 5.50 6.45
C THR A 74 -2.63 4.93 5.02
N VAL A 75 -1.65 4.18 4.53
CA VAL A 75 -1.66 3.62 3.17
C VAL A 75 -2.06 2.13 3.19
N HIS A 76 -1.27 1.32 3.88
CA HIS A 76 -1.39 -0.14 3.77
C HIS A 76 -2.61 -0.68 4.50
N LEU A 77 -2.89 -0.22 5.71
CA LEU A 77 -4.12 -0.64 6.41
C LEU A 77 -5.37 -0.11 5.71
N CYS A 78 -5.34 1.11 5.15
CA CYS A 78 -6.46 1.62 4.35
C CYS A 78 -6.74 0.70 3.15
N GLY A 79 -5.70 0.36 2.37
CA GLY A 79 -5.83 -0.56 1.25
C GLY A 79 -6.30 -1.95 1.67
N ALA A 80 -5.76 -2.48 2.76
CA ALA A 80 -6.14 -3.80 3.28
C ALA A 80 -7.58 -3.83 3.81
N ALA A 81 -8.03 -2.80 4.52
CA ALA A 81 -9.40 -2.69 5.00
C ALA A 81 -10.40 -2.59 3.83
N ALA A 82 -10.07 -1.77 2.83
CA ALA A 82 -10.86 -1.67 1.60
C ALA A 82 -10.91 -3.01 0.85
N ALA A 83 -9.77 -3.69 0.72
CA ALA A 83 -9.69 -5.02 0.14
C ALA A 83 -10.56 -6.04 0.89
N LEU A 84 -10.49 -6.05 2.22
CA LEU A 84 -11.32 -6.93 3.05
C LEU A 84 -12.81 -6.67 2.82
N ALA A 85 -13.23 -5.41 2.86
CA ALA A 85 -14.63 -5.05 2.64
C ALA A 85 -15.14 -5.56 1.27
N VAL A 86 -14.37 -5.32 0.22
CA VAL A 86 -14.74 -5.76 -1.14
C VAL A 86 -14.76 -7.29 -1.26
N VAL A 87 -13.81 -7.98 -0.65
CA VAL A 87 -13.73 -9.46 -0.67
C VAL A 87 -14.91 -10.09 0.08
N LEU A 88 -15.33 -9.51 1.20
CA LEU A 88 -16.51 -9.97 1.93
C LEU A 88 -17.79 -9.85 1.09
N VAL A 89 -17.91 -8.82 0.26
CA VAL A 89 -19.06 -8.62 -0.63
C VAL A 89 -19.00 -9.52 -1.85
N LEU A 90 -17.82 -9.67 -2.47
CA LEU A 90 -17.66 -10.46 -3.71
C LEU A 90 -17.59 -11.96 -3.47
N GLY A 91 -17.18 -12.39 -2.29
CA GLY A 91 -16.97 -13.80 -1.98
C GLY A 91 -15.67 -14.37 -2.60
N PRO A 92 -15.58 -15.71 -2.72
CA PRO A 92 -14.38 -16.37 -3.21
C PRO A 92 -14.17 -16.17 -4.72
N ARG A 93 -12.95 -16.44 -5.17
CA ARG A 93 -12.63 -16.47 -6.61
C ARG A 93 -13.44 -17.55 -7.31
N ASN A 94 -13.82 -17.29 -8.56
CA ASN A 94 -14.49 -18.27 -9.40
C ASN A 94 -13.65 -19.56 -9.51
N GLY A 95 -14.26 -20.70 -9.26
CA GLY A 95 -13.58 -22.00 -9.28
C GLY A 95 -12.70 -22.29 -8.07
N LYS A 96 -12.77 -21.50 -6.99
CA LYS A 96 -12.02 -21.77 -5.74
C LYS A 96 -12.56 -22.98 -4.98
N TYR A 97 -13.85 -23.20 -5.04
CA TYR A 97 -14.51 -24.33 -4.39
C TYR A 97 -15.27 -25.19 -5.41
N ALA A 98 -15.22 -26.50 -5.26
CA ALA A 98 -16.07 -27.46 -5.98
C ALA A 98 -17.50 -27.40 -5.45
N GLU A 99 -18.42 -28.09 -6.12
CA GLU A 99 -19.85 -28.16 -5.71
C GLU A 99 -20.04 -28.74 -4.31
N ASP A 100 -19.15 -29.66 -3.90
CA ASP A 100 -19.15 -30.28 -2.57
C ASP A 100 -18.50 -29.40 -1.48
N GLY A 101 -18.05 -28.18 -1.83
CA GLY A 101 -17.37 -27.26 -0.92
C GLY A 101 -15.85 -27.51 -0.77
N THR A 102 -15.29 -28.50 -1.46
CA THR A 102 -13.85 -28.79 -1.43
C THR A 102 -13.04 -27.64 -2.02
N SER A 103 -12.00 -27.20 -1.32
CA SER A 103 -11.12 -26.13 -1.79
C SER A 103 -10.19 -26.64 -2.90
N LEU A 104 -10.27 -26.01 -4.06
CA LEU A 104 -9.42 -26.31 -5.20
C LEU A 104 -8.15 -25.46 -5.20
N PRO A 105 -6.97 -26.03 -5.53
CA PRO A 105 -5.73 -25.26 -5.61
C PRO A 105 -5.80 -24.25 -6.77
N MET A 106 -5.32 -23.03 -6.51
CA MET A 106 -5.20 -21.96 -7.52
C MET A 106 -3.75 -21.44 -7.52
N PRO A 107 -2.81 -22.18 -8.10
CA PRO A 107 -1.42 -21.76 -8.16
C PRO A 107 -1.25 -20.48 -8.97
N GLY A 108 -0.18 -19.71 -8.69
CA GLY A 108 0.17 -18.52 -9.47
C GLY A 108 0.44 -18.89 -10.93
N SER A 109 -0.03 -18.07 -11.85
CA SER A 109 0.10 -18.31 -13.29
C SER A 109 1.54 -18.20 -13.81
N ASN A 110 2.37 -17.38 -13.17
CA ASN A 110 3.76 -17.16 -13.56
C ASN A 110 4.62 -16.79 -12.34
N ILE A 111 5.23 -17.78 -11.71
CA ILE A 111 6.05 -17.58 -10.51
C ILE A 111 7.31 -16.72 -10.79
N PRO A 112 8.06 -16.90 -11.89
CA PRO A 112 9.19 -16.00 -12.20
C PRO A 112 8.78 -14.54 -12.31
N MET A 113 7.65 -14.23 -12.94
CA MET A 113 7.14 -12.85 -13.02
C MET A 113 6.70 -12.33 -11.66
N ALA A 114 6.11 -13.16 -10.82
CA ALA A 114 5.78 -12.78 -9.44
C ALA A 114 7.05 -12.45 -8.63
N ALA A 115 8.10 -13.26 -8.75
CA ALA A 115 9.39 -13.00 -8.10
C ALA A 115 10.02 -11.70 -8.60
N LEU A 116 9.99 -11.44 -9.91
CA LEU A 116 10.45 -10.17 -10.49
C LEU A 116 9.66 -8.99 -9.92
N GLY A 117 8.35 -9.12 -9.78
CA GLY A 117 7.49 -8.12 -9.16
C GLY A 117 7.90 -7.81 -7.72
N VAL A 118 8.23 -8.84 -6.93
CA VAL A 118 8.73 -8.66 -5.56
C VAL A 118 10.06 -7.89 -5.54
N TRP A 119 10.99 -8.19 -6.44
CA TRP A 119 12.28 -7.48 -6.51
C TRP A 119 12.12 -6.02 -6.91
N ILE A 120 11.23 -5.72 -7.85
CA ILE A 120 10.91 -4.34 -8.25
C ILE A 120 10.29 -3.58 -7.07
N LEU A 121 9.35 -4.20 -6.33
CA LEU A 121 8.78 -3.61 -5.13
C LEU A 121 9.82 -3.41 -4.03
N TRP A 122 10.71 -4.36 -3.82
CA TRP A 122 11.79 -4.24 -2.82
C TRP A 122 12.71 -3.07 -3.14
N LEU A 123 13.14 -2.94 -4.41
CA LEU A 123 13.91 -1.78 -4.85
C LEU A 123 13.15 -0.47 -4.62
N GLY A 124 11.87 -0.42 -5.01
CA GLY A 124 11.01 0.75 -4.83
C GLY A 124 10.79 1.12 -3.36
N TRP A 125 10.86 0.15 -2.46
CA TRP A 125 10.63 0.36 -1.03
C TRP A 125 11.73 1.19 -0.35
N PHE A 126 12.95 1.18 -0.87
CA PHE A 126 13.99 2.10 -0.41
C PHE A 126 13.56 3.56 -0.69
N GLY A 127 12.97 3.82 -1.84
CA GLY A 127 12.37 5.13 -2.15
C GLY A 127 11.13 5.43 -1.31
N PHE A 128 10.23 4.45 -1.16
CA PHE A 128 9.00 4.60 -0.39
C PHE A 128 9.28 4.97 1.08
N ASN A 129 10.07 4.16 1.76
CA ASN A 129 10.38 4.37 3.17
C ASN A 129 11.45 5.47 3.37
N GLY A 130 12.53 5.45 2.60
CA GLY A 130 13.59 6.45 2.72
C GLY A 130 13.13 7.85 2.31
N GLY A 131 12.29 7.95 1.27
CA GLY A 131 11.66 9.21 0.86
C GLY A 131 10.74 9.80 1.92
N SER A 132 10.21 8.98 2.84
CA SER A 132 9.36 9.44 3.94
C SER A 132 10.12 10.21 5.03
N GLU A 133 11.45 10.27 4.98
CA GLU A 133 12.24 11.23 5.77
C GLU A 133 11.99 12.68 5.32
N LEU A 134 11.56 12.89 4.07
CA LEU A 134 11.20 14.16 3.43
C LEU A 134 12.36 15.15 3.26
N ILE A 135 13.41 15.05 4.03
CA ILE A 135 14.57 15.96 4.03
C ILE A 135 15.86 15.14 4.08
N VAL A 136 16.83 15.50 3.24
CA VAL A 136 18.18 14.88 3.22
C VAL A 136 19.30 15.91 3.26
N SER A 137 18.99 17.13 3.66
CA SER A 137 19.90 18.27 3.57
C SER A 137 20.95 18.34 4.69
N THR A 138 20.81 17.53 5.73
CA THR A 138 21.73 17.47 6.87
C THR A 138 22.33 16.08 7.04
N GLU A 139 23.49 16.01 7.71
CA GLU A 139 24.11 14.74 8.06
C GLU A 139 23.16 13.86 8.91
N ALA A 140 22.43 14.44 9.84
CA ALA A 140 21.46 13.71 10.68
C ALA A 140 20.35 13.08 9.84
N ASN A 141 19.79 13.80 8.86
CA ASN A 141 18.76 13.26 7.97
C ASN A 141 19.33 12.16 7.04
N ALA A 142 20.56 12.32 6.54
CA ALA A 142 21.22 11.29 5.74
C ALA A 142 21.45 10.00 6.55
N ILE A 143 21.83 10.12 7.82
CA ILE A 143 21.96 8.99 8.75
C ILE A 143 20.59 8.34 8.98
N ALA A 144 19.53 9.13 9.20
CA ALA A 144 18.16 8.61 9.38
C ALA A 144 17.71 7.82 8.14
N VAL A 145 17.89 8.34 6.93
CA VAL A 145 17.59 7.61 5.68
C VAL A 145 18.37 6.30 5.58
N SER A 146 19.65 6.32 5.92
CA SER A 146 20.50 5.13 5.91
C SER A 146 19.98 4.06 6.88
N GLN A 147 19.56 4.47 8.08
CA GLN A 147 18.96 3.58 9.07
C GLN A 147 17.62 2.99 8.57
N VAL A 148 16.79 3.81 7.91
CA VAL A 148 15.53 3.38 7.30
C VAL A 148 15.79 2.34 6.20
N PHE A 149 16.80 2.53 5.37
CA PHE A 149 17.20 1.54 4.35
C PHE A 149 17.61 0.21 4.98
N LEU A 150 18.45 0.25 6.02
CA LEU A 150 18.86 -0.94 6.74
C LEU A 150 17.64 -1.69 7.32
N ASN A 151 16.78 -0.97 8.04
CA ASN A 151 15.58 -1.53 8.65
C ASN A 151 14.62 -2.10 7.60
N THR A 152 14.42 -1.41 6.47
CA THR A 152 13.60 -1.87 5.35
C THR A 152 14.12 -3.19 4.79
N ASN A 153 15.44 -3.28 4.57
CA ASN A 153 16.07 -4.50 4.06
C ASN A 153 15.96 -5.66 5.05
N MET A 154 16.18 -5.39 6.33
CA MET A 154 16.05 -6.41 7.37
C MET A 154 14.61 -6.90 7.54
N ALA A 155 13.64 -6.00 7.48
CA ALA A 155 12.22 -6.36 7.54
C ALA A 155 11.80 -7.22 6.35
N ALA A 156 12.23 -6.88 5.12
CA ALA A 156 11.97 -7.67 3.93
C ALA A 156 12.60 -9.08 4.03
N SER A 157 13.83 -9.16 4.54
CA SER A 157 14.51 -10.45 4.77
C SER A 157 13.79 -11.29 5.85
N GLY A 158 13.32 -10.66 6.91
CA GLY A 158 12.53 -11.33 7.97
C GLY A 158 11.17 -11.83 7.49
N GLY A 159 10.61 -11.24 6.46
CA GLY A 159 9.36 -11.69 5.84
C GLY A 159 9.48 -12.97 5.00
N VAL A 160 10.69 -13.46 4.75
CA VAL A 160 10.97 -14.72 4.03
C VAL A 160 10.98 -15.92 4.98
N VAL A 161 11.26 -15.70 6.25
CA VAL A 161 11.34 -16.71 7.32
C VAL A 161 10.01 -16.95 7.97
#